data_a29f0919c7a28433ba5863cc1a7abf2b
#
_entry.id   a29f0919c7a28433ba5863cc1a7abf2b
#
_cell.length_a   1.000
_cell.length_b   1.000
_cell.length_c   1.000
_cell.angle_alpha   90.00
_cell.angle_beta   90.00
_cell.angle_gamma   90.00
#
_symmetry.space_group_name_H-M   'P 1'
#
loop_
_entity.id
_entity.type
_entity.pdbx_description
1 polymer ?
#
loop_
_entity_poly.entity_id
_entity_poly.type
_entity_poly.pdbx_seq_one_letter_code
_entity_poly.pdbx_strand_id
1 'polypeptide(L)'
;MKKFTFALMALLAFSFSLKAQQFVSTEPANRNVILEEFTGRNCQYCPDGHRIANEIMAAHPGRAWAINVHAGGYATTTYPNFITPDGNTIHGGFSISGYPSGVVNRSTAAGQSRSAWANLSNTQLNQPSECNIAGRVQINPDTRMASITVEVYYTGNSSADENYLTVAMLQDSILGSQSGGSTWNPNQMINGQYVHMHILRDVITESAWGEAISPTTQGTLITKTYEYQIPEVIGSPNGVDVILDHIFFLAWVSERYQGTATRPILTGCELEKTTMTDEPIYPIVTNVEQAVSASCSQKQSFSFEVSNIGTDELTSLKFNAEVGNATKEFEWNGNLPSGDKTMMDFDMDMPFGTFTGHLNIVEANGVSFEYQASFPAVCEEWIDFELSEPTTTLKVYVIQDQWGEQITWDIINSAGDIIGQGGPYQHLAGSGSTQPNITSINDVPANDCYLFRIYDNNGNGICCNYGNGYYQVKDGHGNVIFGGEGNGDFGEMASQQFSLRTNTSVVTEDPRVLGYNSALFIGTIEGAADAVGFEYYKLTDHIVHEVEGELDGSVFTANVDVLEAGLMYSVKAYALIGNNKVYGAEKHFHTWYEGVSELENSLKVYPTPPAKC
;
A
#
# COMPACT_ATOMS: atom_id res chain seq x y z
N MET A 1 64.83 29.38 26.44
CA MET A 1 64.14 29.48 25.10
C MET A 1 63.33 28.23 24.90
N LYS A 2 62.02 28.32 25.23
CA LYS A 2 61.08 27.20 25.06
C LYS A 2 60.26 27.47 23.78
N LYS A 3 60.36 26.57 22.83
CA LYS A 3 59.56 26.64 21.58
C LYS A 3 58.13 26.15 21.86
N PHE A 4 57.19 27.03 21.67
CA PHE A 4 55.77 26.67 21.63
C PHE A 4 55.44 26.25 20.21
N THR A 5 55.00 24.97 20.08
CA THR A 5 54.45 24.44 18.82
C THR A 5 52.95 24.62 18.86
N PHE A 6 52.40 25.46 17.98
CA PHE A 6 50.95 25.61 17.75
C PHE A 6 50.50 24.43 16.87
N ALA A 7 49.66 23.55 17.42
CA ALA A 7 48.94 22.55 16.62
C ALA A 7 47.66 23.19 16.05
N LEU A 8 47.62 23.37 14.74
CA LEU A 8 46.46 23.85 13.98
C LEU A 8 45.47 22.69 13.84
N MET A 9 44.41 22.68 14.63
CA MET A 9 43.30 21.73 14.51
C MET A 9 42.40 22.20 13.35
N ALA A 10 42.47 21.51 12.19
CA ALA A 10 41.59 21.72 11.07
C ALA A 10 40.21 21.16 11.44
N LEU A 11 39.25 22.02 11.72
CA LEU A 11 37.82 21.67 11.79
C LEU A 11 37.35 21.33 10.36
N LEU A 12 37.20 20.04 10.05
CA LEU A 12 36.40 19.63 8.90
C LEU A 12 34.94 19.94 9.22
N ALA A 13 34.43 21.04 8.68
CA ALA A 13 33.01 21.29 8.59
C ALA A 13 32.43 20.29 7.58
N PHE A 14 31.84 19.21 8.08
CA PHE A 14 30.90 18.42 7.31
C PHE A 14 29.66 19.28 7.08
N SER A 15 29.58 19.90 5.91
CA SER A 15 28.34 20.45 5.41
C SER A 15 27.40 19.24 5.13
N PHE A 16 26.52 18.96 6.07
CA PHE A 16 25.32 18.19 5.76
C PHE A 16 24.50 19.07 4.81
N SER A 17 24.62 18.81 3.52
CA SER A 17 23.60 19.22 2.57
C SER A 17 22.33 18.49 3.00
N LEU A 18 21.39 19.19 3.62
CA LEU A 18 20.00 18.79 3.66
C LEU A 18 19.61 18.61 2.20
N LYS A 19 19.61 17.37 1.71
CA LYS A 19 18.98 17.05 0.45
C LYS A 19 17.50 17.36 0.66
N ALA A 20 16.94 18.26 -0.14
CA ALA A 20 15.51 18.39 -0.27
C ALA A 20 14.93 16.98 -0.45
N GLN A 21 13.83 16.70 0.21
CA GLN A 21 13.22 15.37 0.20
C GLN A 21 12.93 14.99 -1.25
N GLN A 22 13.65 13.98 -1.76
CA GLN A 22 13.50 13.49 -3.12
C GLN A 22 12.32 12.52 -3.13
N PHE A 23 11.28 12.82 -3.90
CA PHE A 23 10.08 11.99 -4.05
C PHE A 23 10.02 11.26 -5.39
N VAL A 24 10.84 11.65 -6.37
CA VAL A 24 10.98 10.89 -7.62
C VAL A 24 11.83 9.63 -7.41
N SER A 25 11.38 8.48 -7.95
CA SER A 25 12.13 7.23 -7.90
C SER A 25 13.45 7.31 -8.64
N THR A 26 14.52 6.75 -8.07
CA THR A 26 15.85 6.62 -8.68
C THR A 26 16.04 5.29 -9.43
N GLU A 27 15.09 4.36 -9.32
CA GLU A 27 15.17 3.06 -9.98
C GLU A 27 14.74 3.15 -11.45
N PRO A 28 15.45 2.48 -12.37
CA PRO A 28 15.06 2.45 -13.78
C PRO A 28 13.64 1.90 -13.98
N ALA A 29 12.85 2.56 -14.81
CA ALA A 29 11.48 2.17 -15.13
C ALA A 29 11.19 2.22 -16.63
N ASN A 30 10.11 1.59 -17.05
CA ASN A 30 9.57 1.75 -18.38
C ASN A 30 8.78 3.06 -18.49
N ARG A 31 8.60 3.53 -19.74
CA ARG A 31 7.82 4.73 -20.05
C ARG A 31 6.39 4.61 -19.55
N ASN A 32 5.87 5.71 -19.07
CA ASN A 32 4.44 5.94 -18.95
C ASN A 32 3.89 6.54 -20.24
N VAL A 33 2.57 6.51 -20.40
CA VAL A 33 1.90 6.93 -21.63
C VAL A 33 1.08 8.20 -21.42
N ILE A 34 1.31 9.17 -22.30
CA ILE A 34 0.43 10.33 -22.50
C ILE A 34 -0.19 10.20 -23.90
N LEU A 35 -1.52 10.05 -23.96
CA LEU A 35 -2.30 10.09 -25.19
C LEU A 35 -2.89 11.49 -25.38
N GLU A 36 -2.39 12.27 -26.31
CA GLU A 36 -2.99 13.53 -26.72
C GLU A 36 -4.05 13.24 -27.80
N GLU A 37 -5.32 13.29 -27.42
CA GLU A 37 -6.46 13.09 -28.31
C GLU A 37 -6.94 14.42 -28.88
N PHE A 38 -6.91 14.58 -30.20
CA PHE A 38 -7.46 15.72 -30.93
C PHE A 38 -8.96 15.48 -31.19
N THR A 39 -9.78 16.33 -30.60
CA THR A 39 -11.22 16.16 -30.51
C THR A 39 -12.00 17.46 -30.71
N GLY A 40 -13.31 17.39 -30.69
CA GLY A 40 -14.19 18.55 -30.71
C GLY A 40 -15.65 18.17 -30.49
N ARG A 41 -16.42 19.07 -29.88
CA ARG A 41 -17.83 18.84 -29.48
C ARG A 41 -18.77 18.55 -30.65
N ASN A 42 -18.43 19.03 -31.85
CA ASN A 42 -19.21 18.81 -33.08
C ASN A 42 -18.79 17.53 -33.83
N CYS A 43 -17.84 16.77 -33.31
CA CYS A 43 -17.34 15.54 -33.91
C CYS A 43 -18.20 14.34 -33.48
N GLN A 44 -18.85 13.70 -34.45
CA GLN A 44 -19.77 12.58 -34.20
C GLN A 44 -19.08 11.32 -33.67
N TYR A 45 -17.82 11.06 -34.05
CA TYR A 45 -17.09 9.86 -33.69
C TYR A 45 -16.09 10.06 -32.54
N CYS A 46 -15.92 11.29 -32.05
CA CYS A 46 -15.01 11.58 -30.94
C CYS A 46 -15.40 10.89 -29.63
N PRO A 47 -16.69 10.72 -29.28
CA PRO A 47 -17.05 9.95 -28.08
C PRO A 47 -16.55 8.51 -28.07
N ASP A 48 -16.39 7.86 -29.25
CA ASP A 48 -15.77 6.53 -29.34
C ASP A 48 -14.25 6.59 -29.06
N GLY A 49 -13.58 7.69 -29.43
CA GLY A 49 -12.19 7.95 -29.04
C GLY A 49 -12.06 8.07 -27.53
N HIS A 50 -12.91 8.90 -26.90
CA HIS A 50 -12.94 9.07 -25.44
C HIS A 50 -13.15 7.73 -24.70
N ARG A 51 -14.05 6.87 -25.20
CA ARG A 51 -14.26 5.52 -24.65
C ARG A 51 -13.00 4.67 -24.70
N ILE A 52 -12.34 4.64 -25.86
CA ILE A 52 -11.09 3.87 -26.05
C ILE A 52 -9.96 4.43 -25.19
N ALA A 53 -9.84 5.76 -25.07
CA ALA A 53 -8.87 6.38 -24.18
C ALA A 53 -9.10 5.98 -22.69
N ASN A 54 -10.37 6.00 -22.23
CA ASN A 54 -10.73 5.54 -20.91
C ASN A 54 -10.40 4.05 -20.68
N GLU A 55 -10.63 3.19 -21.68
CA GLU A 55 -10.27 1.77 -21.61
C GLU A 55 -8.75 1.56 -21.49
N ILE A 56 -7.95 2.36 -22.19
CA ILE A 56 -6.47 2.32 -22.10
C ILE A 56 -6.03 2.73 -20.69
N MET A 57 -6.57 3.83 -20.14
CA MET A 57 -6.24 4.28 -18.78
C MET A 57 -6.66 3.25 -17.72
N ALA A 58 -7.86 2.69 -17.84
CA ALA A 58 -8.34 1.64 -16.92
C ALA A 58 -7.51 0.35 -16.97
N ALA A 59 -6.98 -0.01 -18.15
CA ALA A 59 -6.09 -1.15 -18.29
C ALA A 59 -4.66 -0.91 -17.74
N HIS A 60 -4.27 0.35 -17.56
CA HIS A 60 -2.92 0.75 -17.11
C HIS A 60 -2.98 1.86 -16.05
N PRO A 61 -3.62 1.61 -14.89
CA PRO A 61 -3.79 2.63 -13.85
C PRO A 61 -2.43 3.15 -13.36
N GLY A 62 -2.32 4.49 -13.20
CA GLY A 62 -1.09 5.15 -12.78
C GLY A 62 0.05 5.11 -13.81
N ARG A 63 -0.20 4.60 -15.05
CA ARG A 63 0.80 4.51 -16.10
C ARG A 63 0.35 5.05 -17.47
N ALA A 64 -0.92 5.36 -17.65
CA ALA A 64 -1.48 5.93 -18.86
C ALA A 64 -2.47 7.03 -18.55
N TRP A 65 -2.36 8.16 -19.26
CA TRP A 65 -3.27 9.30 -19.14
C TRP A 65 -3.65 9.80 -20.53
N ALA A 66 -4.86 10.36 -20.64
CA ALA A 66 -5.35 11.02 -21.84
C ALA A 66 -5.45 12.53 -21.63
N ILE A 67 -5.20 13.28 -22.70
CA ILE A 67 -5.40 14.73 -22.78
C ILE A 67 -6.32 15.01 -23.95
N ASN A 68 -7.54 15.48 -23.69
CA ASN A 68 -8.51 15.86 -24.72
C ASN A 68 -8.24 17.29 -25.19
N VAL A 69 -7.64 17.44 -26.36
CA VAL A 69 -7.30 18.70 -26.99
C VAL A 69 -8.40 19.10 -27.95
N HIS A 70 -9.24 20.05 -27.54
CA HIS A 70 -10.31 20.59 -28.37
C HIS A 70 -9.75 21.64 -29.33
N ALA A 71 -9.53 21.25 -30.59
CA ALA A 71 -8.96 22.12 -31.61
C ALA A 71 -9.46 21.76 -33.02
N GLY A 72 -9.18 22.61 -34.00
CA GLY A 72 -9.50 22.37 -35.40
C GLY A 72 -11.00 22.49 -35.75
N GLY A 73 -11.42 21.87 -36.86
CA GLY A 73 -12.71 22.12 -37.50
C GLY A 73 -13.96 21.63 -36.76
N TYR A 74 -13.81 20.75 -35.75
CA TYR A 74 -14.92 20.25 -34.94
C TYR A 74 -14.97 20.86 -33.53
N ALA A 75 -13.97 21.63 -33.13
CA ALA A 75 -14.03 22.45 -31.93
C ALA A 75 -14.97 23.64 -32.16
N THR A 76 -15.59 24.13 -31.09
CA THR A 76 -16.56 25.23 -31.18
C THR A 76 -16.38 26.20 -30.03
N THR A 77 -16.62 27.49 -30.29
CA THR A 77 -16.61 28.55 -29.29
C THR A 77 -17.96 28.75 -28.60
N THR A 78 -18.99 27.93 -28.90
CA THR A 78 -20.24 27.93 -28.14
C THR A 78 -20.00 27.34 -26.74
N TYR A 79 -20.82 27.70 -25.75
CA TYR A 79 -20.72 27.17 -24.40
C TYR A 79 -21.01 25.65 -24.34
N PRO A 80 -20.21 24.88 -23.64
CA PRO A 80 -18.90 25.16 -23.03
C PRO A 80 -17.80 25.21 -24.08
N ASN A 81 -16.95 26.26 -24.03
CA ASN A 81 -15.81 26.42 -24.94
C ASN A 81 -14.54 25.83 -24.32
N PHE A 82 -13.99 24.78 -24.94
CA PHE A 82 -12.79 24.07 -24.47
C PHE A 82 -11.53 24.42 -25.28
N ILE A 83 -11.64 25.35 -26.23
CA ILE A 83 -10.48 25.76 -27.03
C ILE A 83 -9.52 26.57 -26.17
N THR A 84 -8.25 26.17 -26.20
CA THR A 84 -7.16 26.90 -25.53
C THR A 84 -6.07 27.29 -26.56
N PRO A 85 -5.29 28.37 -26.31
CA PRO A 85 -4.16 28.74 -27.14
C PRO A 85 -3.13 27.61 -27.29
N ASP A 86 -2.80 26.94 -26.16
CA ASP A 86 -1.85 25.83 -26.12
C ASP A 86 -2.37 24.61 -26.85
N GLY A 87 -3.65 24.28 -26.68
CA GLY A 87 -4.30 23.20 -27.42
C GLY A 87 -4.23 23.42 -28.93
N ASN A 88 -4.45 24.66 -29.39
CA ASN A 88 -4.27 25.00 -30.81
C ASN A 88 -2.82 24.89 -31.25
N THR A 89 -1.87 25.28 -30.42
CA THR A 89 -0.43 25.16 -30.68
C THR A 89 -0.02 23.70 -30.81
N ILE A 90 -0.45 22.85 -29.85
CA ILE A 90 -0.19 21.41 -29.86
C ILE A 90 -0.81 20.76 -31.11
N HIS A 91 -2.08 21.05 -31.39
CA HIS A 91 -2.77 20.56 -32.58
C HIS A 91 -2.03 20.94 -33.89
N GLY A 92 -1.57 22.19 -33.98
CA GLY A 92 -0.82 22.70 -35.16
C GLY A 92 0.55 22.02 -35.34
N GLY A 93 1.07 21.37 -34.31
CA GLY A 93 2.34 20.65 -34.34
C GLY A 93 2.24 19.24 -34.95
N PHE A 94 1.05 18.76 -35.27
CA PHE A 94 0.81 17.43 -35.84
C PHE A 94 -0.02 17.51 -37.11
N SER A 95 0.20 16.53 -38.01
CA SER A 95 -0.62 16.39 -39.22
C SER A 95 -1.91 15.65 -38.89
N ILE A 96 -2.99 16.40 -38.68
CA ILE A 96 -4.32 15.84 -38.31
C ILE A 96 -5.19 15.79 -39.58
N SER A 97 -5.51 14.58 -40.03
CA SER A 97 -6.32 14.36 -41.26
C SER A 97 -7.79 14.07 -40.98
N GLY A 98 -8.18 13.85 -39.70
CA GLY A 98 -9.55 13.55 -39.30
C GLY A 98 -9.69 13.48 -37.78
N TYR A 99 -10.92 13.31 -37.28
CA TYR A 99 -11.24 13.28 -35.86
C TYR A 99 -12.14 12.08 -35.52
N PRO A 100 -11.95 11.42 -34.33
CA PRO A 100 -10.82 11.68 -33.43
C PRO A 100 -9.50 11.19 -34.02
N SER A 101 -8.43 11.89 -33.70
CA SER A 101 -7.06 11.48 -33.97
C SER A 101 -6.24 11.62 -32.69
N GLY A 102 -5.23 10.82 -32.50
CA GLY A 102 -4.39 10.92 -31.30
C GLY A 102 -2.93 10.62 -31.58
N VAL A 103 -2.06 11.13 -30.73
CA VAL A 103 -0.64 10.80 -30.71
C VAL A 103 -0.29 10.23 -29.34
N VAL A 104 0.30 9.03 -29.35
CA VAL A 104 0.73 8.34 -28.14
C VAL A 104 2.20 8.64 -27.90
N ASN A 105 2.53 9.25 -26.76
CA ASN A 105 3.87 9.72 -26.41
C ASN A 105 4.54 10.50 -27.57
N ARG A 106 3.78 11.22 -28.36
CA ARG A 106 4.28 11.99 -29.52
C ARG A 106 5.25 11.20 -30.40
N SER A 107 5.09 9.86 -30.43
CA SER A 107 5.97 8.95 -31.18
C SER A 107 5.76 9.00 -32.70
N THR A 108 4.72 9.70 -33.16
CA THR A 108 4.41 9.91 -34.58
C THR A 108 4.20 11.38 -34.88
N ALA A 109 4.62 11.82 -36.09
CA ALA A 109 4.41 13.19 -36.54
C ALA A 109 2.97 13.46 -37.03
N ALA A 110 2.19 12.43 -37.28
CA ALA A 110 0.78 12.50 -37.69
C ALA A 110 -0.12 11.86 -36.66
N GLY A 111 -1.30 12.45 -36.48
CA GLY A 111 -2.34 11.86 -35.65
C GLY A 111 -2.77 10.50 -36.17
N GLN A 112 -2.88 9.54 -35.28
CA GLN A 112 -3.28 8.16 -35.55
C GLN A 112 -4.76 7.94 -35.28
N SER A 113 -5.37 7.02 -36.04
CA SER A 113 -6.75 6.58 -35.79
C SER A 113 -6.87 5.93 -34.41
N ARG A 114 -8.01 6.14 -33.73
CA ARG A 114 -8.30 5.55 -32.41
C ARG A 114 -8.12 4.03 -32.32
N SER A 115 -8.29 3.32 -33.45
CA SER A 115 -8.04 1.86 -33.51
C SER A 115 -6.57 1.44 -33.31
N ALA A 116 -5.62 2.37 -33.43
CA ALA A 116 -4.21 2.11 -33.22
C ALA A 116 -3.73 2.45 -31.78
N TRP A 117 -4.49 3.24 -31.02
CA TRP A 117 -4.01 3.81 -29.75
C TRP A 117 -3.63 2.75 -28.72
N ALA A 118 -4.43 1.70 -28.52
CA ALA A 118 -4.14 0.64 -27.56
C ALA A 118 -2.81 -0.07 -27.87
N ASN A 119 -2.57 -0.43 -29.15
CA ASN A 119 -1.32 -1.07 -29.55
C ASN A 119 -0.12 -0.13 -29.41
N LEU A 120 -0.27 1.15 -29.76
CA LEU A 120 0.78 2.15 -29.59
C LEU A 120 1.09 2.37 -28.11
N SER A 121 0.07 2.45 -27.26
CA SER A 121 0.23 2.57 -25.81
C SER A 121 0.99 1.37 -25.23
N ASN A 122 0.59 0.14 -25.56
CA ASN A 122 1.29 -1.06 -25.14
C ASN A 122 2.75 -1.08 -25.62
N THR A 123 3.02 -0.59 -26.84
CA THR A 123 4.38 -0.48 -27.37
C THR A 123 5.22 0.50 -26.54
N GLN A 124 4.68 1.67 -26.18
CA GLN A 124 5.38 2.68 -25.37
C GLN A 124 5.60 2.21 -23.94
N LEU A 125 4.59 1.59 -23.29
CA LEU A 125 4.68 1.06 -21.93
C LEU A 125 5.78 -0.01 -21.75
N ASN A 126 6.18 -0.67 -22.82
CA ASN A 126 7.26 -1.67 -22.83
C ASN A 126 8.64 -1.11 -23.21
N GLN A 127 8.75 0.20 -23.50
CA GLN A 127 10.03 0.85 -23.77
C GLN A 127 10.68 1.31 -22.46
N PRO A 128 11.99 1.19 -22.28
CA PRO A 128 12.68 1.79 -21.16
C PRO A 128 12.59 3.32 -21.22
N SER A 129 12.53 3.95 -20.06
CA SER A 129 12.65 5.40 -19.93
C SER A 129 14.06 5.78 -19.46
N GLU A 130 14.61 6.83 -20.03
CA GLU A 130 15.89 7.39 -19.61
C GLU A 130 15.78 8.22 -18.33
N CYS A 131 14.55 8.58 -17.92
CA CYS A 131 14.28 9.34 -16.68
C CYS A 131 12.97 8.91 -16.03
N ASN A 132 12.87 9.18 -14.74
CA ASN A 132 11.62 9.15 -13.98
C ASN A 132 11.14 10.58 -13.73
N ILE A 133 9.85 10.74 -13.50
CA ILE A 133 9.21 12.01 -13.15
C ILE A 133 8.20 11.78 -12.04
N ALA A 134 8.14 12.72 -11.10
CA ALA A 134 7.09 12.82 -10.09
C ALA A 134 6.85 14.28 -9.74
N GLY A 135 5.71 14.61 -9.13
CA GLY A 135 5.44 15.99 -8.77
C GLY A 135 4.26 16.14 -7.82
N ARG A 136 4.18 17.32 -7.21
CA ARG A 136 3.16 17.70 -6.26
C ARG A 136 2.55 19.04 -6.64
N VAL A 137 1.27 19.20 -6.35
CA VAL A 137 0.53 20.45 -6.49
C VAL A 137 -0.16 20.75 -5.17
N GLN A 138 0.18 21.85 -4.55
CA GLN A 138 -0.45 22.36 -3.34
C GLN A 138 -1.34 23.53 -3.72
N ILE A 139 -2.64 23.41 -3.51
CA ILE A 139 -3.62 24.43 -3.91
C ILE A 139 -4.23 25.05 -2.66
N ASN A 140 -4.08 26.37 -2.52
CA ASN A 140 -4.87 27.14 -1.57
C ASN A 140 -6.21 27.50 -2.23
N PRO A 141 -7.35 26.98 -1.76
CA PRO A 141 -8.65 27.18 -2.40
C PRO A 141 -9.17 28.63 -2.28
N ASP A 142 -8.79 29.33 -1.23
CA ASP A 142 -9.26 30.70 -0.97
C ASP A 142 -8.60 31.70 -1.92
N THR A 143 -7.31 31.54 -2.15
CA THR A 143 -6.54 32.39 -3.07
C THR A 143 -6.48 31.81 -4.48
N ARG A 144 -6.81 30.54 -4.68
CA ARG A 144 -6.64 29.77 -5.92
C ARG A 144 -5.19 29.74 -6.42
N MET A 145 -4.22 29.93 -5.52
CA MET A 145 -2.80 29.77 -5.84
C MET A 145 -2.43 28.28 -5.78
N ALA A 146 -1.73 27.83 -6.79
CA ALA A 146 -1.11 26.51 -6.83
C ALA A 146 0.41 26.63 -6.80
N SER A 147 1.04 26.02 -5.82
CA SER A 147 2.49 25.79 -5.79
C SER A 147 2.77 24.41 -6.32
N ILE A 148 3.52 24.31 -7.41
CA ILE A 148 3.76 23.07 -8.15
C ILE A 148 5.25 22.75 -8.08
N THR A 149 5.60 21.56 -7.62
CA THR A 149 6.97 21.05 -7.62
C THR A 149 7.05 19.80 -8.45
N VAL A 150 7.96 19.76 -9.41
CA VAL A 150 8.21 18.58 -10.27
C VAL A 150 9.68 18.19 -10.16
N GLU A 151 9.93 16.92 -9.94
CA GLU A 151 11.25 16.30 -9.96
C GLU A 151 11.41 15.37 -11.16
N VAL A 152 12.54 15.49 -11.84
CA VAL A 152 12.96 14.59 -12.92
C VAL A 152 14.31 14.00 -12.54
N TYR A 153 14.38 12.66 -12.47
CA TYR A 153 15.63 11.96 -12.18
C TYR A 153 16.05 11.11 -13.38
N TYR A 154 17.26 11.32 -13.90
CA TYR A 154 17.79 10.55 -15.01
C TYR A 154 18.40 9.24 -14.54
N THR A 155 17.74 8.11 -14.84
CA THR A 155 18.21 6.75 -14.56
C THR A 155 19.15 6.23 -15.64
N GLY A 156 19.20 6.90 -16.79
CA GLY A 156 20.11 6.66 -17.92
C GLY A 156 20.50 7.97 -18.58
N ASN A 157 21.40 7.92 -19.55
CA ASN A 157 21.72 9.10 -20.36
C ASN A 157 20.65 9.29 -21.44
N SER A 158 20.05 10.47 -21.53
CA SER A 158 19.22 10.82 -22.69
C SER A 158 20.05 10.91 -23.97
N SER A 159 19.40 10.63 -25.09
CA SER A 159 20.01 10.80 -26.41
C SER A 159 20.24 12.27 -26.78
N ALA A 160 19.60 13.20 -26.07
CA ALA A 160 19.70 14.65 -26.27
C ALA A 160 20.33 15.31 -25.04
N ASP A 161 21.17 16.33 -25.28
CA ASP A 161 21.80 17.12 -24.21
C ASP A 161 20.81 18.00 -23.43
N GLU A 162 19.61 18.17 -23.98
CA GLU A 162 18.52 18.98 -23.43
C GLU A 162 17.18 18.29 -23.73
N ASN A 163 16.34 18.11 -22.71
CA ASN A 163 14.95 17.67 -22.83
C ASN A 163 14.00 18.79 -22.42
N TYR A 164 12.70 18.56 -22.53
CA TYR A 164 11.66 19.56 -22.26
C TYR A 164 10.67 19.04 -21.26
N LEU A 165 10.50 19.76 -20.14
CA LEU A 165 9.48 19.52 -19.14
C LEU A 165 8.22 20.30 -19.47
N THR A 166 7.09 19.64 -19.58
CA THR A 166 5.77 20.26 -19.70
C THR A 166 4.92 19.93 -18.47
N VAL A 167 4.23 20.93 -17.95
CA VAL A 167 3.21 20.80 -16.89
C VAL A 167 1.91 21.38 -17.43
N ALA A 168 0.83 20.59 -17.37
CA ALA A 168 -0.48 20.99 -17.86
C ALA A 168 -1.57 20.76 -16.81
N MET A 169 -2.55 21.67 -16.77
CA MET A 169 -3.78 21.54 -16.00
C MET A 169 -4.91 21.00 -16.87
N LEU A 170 -5.56 19.96 -16.39
CA LEU A 170 -6.72 19.34 -17.01
C LEU A 170 -7.94 19.46 -16.09
N GLN A 171 -9.13 19.31 -16.65
CA GLN A 171 -10.38 19.30 -15.88
C GLN A 171 -11.31 18.22 -16.37
N ASP A 172 -11.92 17.53 -15.40
CA ASP A 172 -12.92 16.50 -15.58
C ASP A 172 -14.33 17.00 -15.28
N SER A 173 -15.32 16.15 -15.59
CA SER A 173 -16.72 16.31 -15.17
C SER A 173 -17.43 17.56 -15.67
N ILE A 174 -17.07 18.06 -16.86
CA ILE A 174 -17.71 19.23 -17.44
C ILE A 174 -18.91 18.79 -18.29
N LEU A 175 -20.11 19.21 -17.91
CA LEU A 175 -21.34 18.91 -18.65
C LEU A 175 -21.48 19.77 -19.90
N GLY A 176 -21.82 19.16 -21.02
CA GLY A 176 -22.05 19.88 -22.26
C GLY A 176 -22.63 19.02 -23.38
N SER A 177 -22.93 19.65 -24.52
CA SER A 177 -23.33 18.91 -25.71
C SER A 177 -22.13 18.23 -26.37
N GLN A 178 -22.31 17.03 -26.89
CA GLN A 178 -21.34 16.29 -27.69
C GLN A 178 -22.09 15.54 -28.82
N SER A 179 -21.74 15.81 -30.05
CA SER A 179 -22.30 15.06 -31.19
C SER A 179 -21.92 13.57 -31.06
N GLY A 180 -22.86 12.68 -31.22
CA GLY A 180 -22.67 11.23 -31.16
C GLY A 180 -22.45 10.65 -29.75
N GLY A 181 -22.55 11.45 -28.68
CA GLY A 181 -22.31 10.99 -27.30
C GLY A 181 -23.20 9.80 -26.91
N SER A 182 -24.50 9.89 -27.09
CA SER A 182 -25.46 8.82 -26.78
C SER A 182 -25.29 7.55 -27.64
N THR A 183 -24.65 7.67 -28.80
CA THR A 183 -24.44 6.53 -29.71
C THR A 183 -23.12 5.80 -29.44
N TRP A 184 -22.05 6.54 -29.19
CA TRP A 184 -20.70 6.00 -29.16
C TRP A 184 -20.09 5.86 -27.76
N ASN A 185 -20.62 6.63 -26.80
CA ASN A 185 -20.19 6.53 -25.40
C ASN A 185 -21.37 6.86 -24.46
N PRO A 186 -22.43 6.03 -24.44
CA PRO A 186 -23.63 6.29 -23.64
C PRO A 186 -23.34 6.33 -22.13
N ASN A 187 -22.30 5.66 -21.66
CA ASN A 187 -21.93 5.64 -20.24
C ASN A 187 -21.43 7.01 -19.72
N GLN A 188 -21.02 7.91 -20.61
CA GLN A 188 -20.70 9.30 -20.27
C GLN A 188 -21.86 10.27 -20.46
N MET A 189 -23.10 9.79 -20.62
CA MET A 189 -24.30 10.63 -20.70
C MET A 189 -25.02 10.71 -19.35
N ILE A 190 -25.22 11.93 -18.84
CA ILE A 190 -25.98 12.21 -17.62
C ILE A 190 -27.06 13.24 -17.94
N ASN A 191 -28.35 12.90 -17.72
CA ASN A 191 -29.48 13.79 -17.95
C ASN A 191 -29.52 14.44 -19.36
N GLY A 192 -29.10 13.68 -20.38
CA GLY A 192 -29.07 14.15 -21.77
C GLY A 192 -27.85 15.01 -22.14
N GLN A 193 -26.96 15.25 -21.21
CA GLN A 193 -25.68 15.94 -21.45
C GLN A 193 -24.52 14.96 -21.41
N TYR A 194 -23.48 15.26 -22.16
CA TYR A 194 -22.24 14.50 -22.15
C TYR A 194 -21.31 15.01 -21.05
N VAL A 195 -20.68 14.11 -20.32
CA VAL A 195 -19.67 14.43 -19.31
C VAL A 195 -18.30 14.46 -19.98
N HIS A 196 -17.77 15.65 -20.19
CA HIS A 196 -16.45 15.81 -20.76
C HIS A 196 -15.37 15.59 -19.69
N MET A 197 -14.37 14.75 -20.01
CA MET A 197 -13.29 14.34 -19.14
C MET A 197 -11.94 14.67 -19.79
N HIS A 198 -10.90 14.81 -18.95
CA HIS A 198 -9.50 15.00 -19.37
C HIS A 198 -9.26 16.19 -20.30
N ILE A 199 -10.06 17.24 -20.15
CA ILE A 199 -10.01 18.44 -21.00
C ILE A 199 -8.75 19.25 -20.68
N LEU A 200 -7.90 19.51 -21.69
CA LEU A 200 -6.79 20.43 -21.54
C LEU A 200 -7.31 21.84 -21.23
N ARG A 201 -6.93 22.37 -20.08
CA ARG A 201 -7.34 23.72 -19.68
C ARG A 201 -6.26 24.75 -19.86
N ASP A 202 -5.02 24.42 -19.48
CA ASP A 202 -3.87 25.31 -19.59
C ASP A 202 -2.55 24.54 -19.63
N VAL A 203 -1.49 25.15 -20.13
CA VAL A 203 -0.11 24.68 -19.99
C VAL A 203 0.65 25.68 -19.16
N ILE A 204 1.18 25.22 -18.01
CA ILE A 204 1.77 26.09 -16.99
C ILE A 204 3.23 26.43 -17.30
N THR A 205 3.93 25.52 -17.96
CA THR A 205 5.29 25.77 -18.45
C THR A 205 5.31 26.88 -19.52
N GLU A 206 6.47 27.50 -19.74
CA GLU A 206 6.66 28.68 -20.60
C GLU A 206 6.06 28.54 -22.01
N SER A 207 5.96 27.30 -22.53
CA SER A 207 5.34 27.04 -23.82
C SER A 207 4.57 25.73 -23.83
N ALA A 208 3.65 25.57 -24.79
CA ALA A 208 2.92 24.33 -25.06
C ALA A 208 3.84 23.12 -25.36
N TRP A 209 5.11 23.36 -25.62
CA TRP A 209 6.13 22.34 -25.88
C TRP A 209 7.06 22.11 -24.68
N GLY A 210 6.78 22.76 -23.56
CA GLY A 210 7.56 22.69 -22.35
C GLY A 210 8.68 23.72 -22.25
N GLU A 211 9.42 23.66 -21.19
CA GLU A 211 10.66 24.40 -20.94
C GLU A 211 11.87 23.47 -20.92
N ALA A 212 13.03 24.01 -21.31
CA ALA A 212 14.26 23.24 -21.39
C ALA A 212 14.77 22.82 -19.99
N ILE A 213 15.15 21.54 -19.89
CA ILE A 213 15.81 20.97 -18.71
C ILE A 213 17.13 20.29 -19.13
N SER A 214 18.18 20.56 -18.34
CA SER A 214 19.52 19.98 -18.50
C SER A 214 20.28 20.05 -17.18
N PRO A 215 21.33 19.25 -16.96
CA PRO A 215 21.85 18.18 -17.82
C PRO A 215 20.96 16.92 -17.80
N THR A 216 21.06 16.11 -18.87
CA THR A 216 20.23 14.92 -19.11
C THR A 216 21.02 13.62 -18.94
N THR A 217 22.05 13.66 -18.09
CA THR A 217 22.95 12.52 -17.83
C THR A 217 22.49 11.72 -16.62
N GLN A 218 22.79 10.43 -16.63
CA GLN A 218 22.48 9.51 -15.54
C GLN A 218 22.92 10.06 -14.17
N GLY A 219 22.06 9.92 -13.15
CA GLY A 219 22.29 10.39 -11.80
C GLY A 219 21.92 11.87 -11.58
N THR A 220 21.47 12.59 -12.60
CA THR A 220 21.01 13.97 -12.47
C THR A 220 19.60 14.02 -11.92
N LEU A 221 19.41 14.80 -10.87
CA LEU A 221 18.10 15.24 -10.34
C LEU A 221 17.86 16.68 -10.74
N ILE A 222 16.72 16.95 -11.38
CA ILE A 222 16.25 18.30 -11.70
C ILE A 222 14.96 18.54 -10.96
N THR A 223 14.89 19.62 -10.16
CA THR A 223 13.68 20.09 -9.48
C THR A 223 13.24 21.41 -10.08
N LYS A 224 11.97 21.51 -10.44
CA LYS A 224 11.34 22.73 -10.94
C LYS A 224 10.14 23.08 -10.07
N THR A 225 9.97 24.38 -9.78
CA THR A 225 8.84 24.89 -9.02
C THR A 225 8.13 25.99 -9.79
N TYR A 226 6.79 26.00 -9.71
CA TYR A 226 5.94 27.00 -10.37
C TYR A 226 4.92 27.52 -9.37
N GLU A 227 4.70 28.83 -9.36
CA GLU A 227 3.56 29.47 -8.72
C GLU A 227 2.53 29.81 -9.80
N TYR A 228 1.35 29.20 -9.71
CA TYR A 228 0.33 29.33 -10.72
C TYR A 228 -0.99 29.82 -10.14
N GLN A 229 -1.46 30.98 -10.58
CA GLN A 229 -2.78 31.50 -10.23
C GLN A 229 -3.84 30.79 -11.09
N ILE A 230 -4.60 29.89 -10.51
CA ILE A 230 -5.66 29.16 -11.20
C ILE A 230 -6.80 30.13 -11.56
N PRO A 231 -7.08 30.34 -12.86
CA PRO A 231 -8.18 31.21 -13.28
C PRO A 231 -9.54 30.70 -12.81
N GLU A 232 -10.50 31.59 -12.57
CA GLU A 232 -11.89 31.18 -12.30
C GLU A 232 -12.56 30.59 -13.55
N VAL A 233 -12.26 31.15 -14.73
CA VAL A 233 -12.85 30.75 -16.01
C VAL A 233 -11.78 30.66 -17.08
N ILE A 234 -11.81 29.61 -17.89
CA ILE A 234 -10.91 29.43 -19.05
C ILE A 234 -11.73 29.25 -20.32
N GLY A 235 -11.26 29.87 -21.41
CA GLY A 235 -11.88 29.92 -22.73
C GLY A 235 -12.54 31.27 -23.00
N SER A 236 -12.44 31.73 -24.26
CA SER A 236 -13.06 33.00 -24.71
C SER A 236 -13.44 32.91 -26.18
N PRO A 237 -14.68 33.31 -26.56
CA PRO A 237 -15.84 33.60 -25.71
C PRO A 237 -16.41 32.32 -25.08
N ASN A 238 -17.38 32.46 -24.16
CA ASN A 238 -18.12 31.33 -23.56
C ASN A 238 -17.22 30.33 -22.82
N GLY A 239 -16.32 30.87 -21.99
CA GLY A 239 -15.44 30.11 -21.13
C GLY A 239 -16.20 29.23 -20.12
N VAL A 240 -15.48 28.32 -19.52
CA VAL A 240 -16.00 27.35 -18.55
C VAL A 240 -15.29 27.56 -17.21
N ASP A 241 -16.08 27.47 -16.14
CA ASP A 241 -15.57 27.59 -14.77
C ASP A 241 -14.52 26.50 -14.49
N VAL A 242 -13.49 26.91 -13.78
CA VAL A 242 -12.47 25.99 -13.28
C VAL A 242 -12.82 25.60 -11.85
N ILE A 243 -13.26 24.34 -11.70
CA ILE A 243 -13.66 23.77 -10.41
C ILE A 243 -12.47 23.05 -9.80
N LEU A 244 -11.98 23.53 -8.64
CA LEU A 244 -10.74 23.02 -8.02
C LEU A 244 -10.77 21.52 -7.73
N ASP A 245 -11.93 20.98 -7.35
CA ASP A 245 -12.06 19.55 -7.07
C ASP A 245 -11.97 18.70 -8.35
N HIS A 246 -12.30 19.27 -9.50
CA HIS A 246 -12.31 18.56 -10.78
C HIS A 246 -11.06 18.75 -11.62
N ILE A 247 -10.09 19.57 -11.19
CA ILE A 247 -8.82 19.74 -11.89
C ILE A 247 -7.78 18.74 -11.38
N PHE A 248 -6.90 18.36 -12.27
CA PHE A 248 -5.70 17.60 -11.98
C PHE A 248 -4.56 18.07 -12.90
N PHE A 249 -3.34 17.66 -12.60
CA PHE A 249 -2.17 18.15 -13.29
C PHE A 249 -1.35 16.98 -13.81
N LEU A 250 -0.93 17.06 -15.06
CA LEU A 250 0.01 16.12 -15.66
C LEU A 250 1.34 16.82 -15.90
N ALA A 251 2.42 16.06 -15.70
CA ALA A 251 3.75 16.50 -16.10
C ALA A 251 4.42 15.42 -16.94
N TRP A 252 5.20 15.84 -17.95
CA TRP A 252 5.96 14.91 -18.79
C TRP A 252 7.26 15.50 -19.30
N VAL A 253 8.21 14.62 -19.57
CA VAL A 253 9.49 14.95 -20.21
C VAL A 253 9.46 14.50 -21.66
N SER A 254 9.82 15.37 -22.58
CA SER A 254 9.88 15.09 -24.01
C SER A 254 11.18 15.58 -24.65
N GLU A 255 11.46 15.09 -25.85
CA GLU A 255 12.47 15.67 -26.70
C GLU A 255 12.02 17.03 -27.27
N ARG A 256 12.96 17.79 -27.81
CA ARG A 256 12.68 19.11 -28.39
C ARG A 256 11.73 19.05 -29.58
N TYR A 257 10.74 19.94 -29.60
CA TYR A 257 9.91 20.17 -30.79
C TYR A 257 10.74 20.77 -31.92
N GLN A 258 10.78 20.06 -33.05
CA GLN A 258 11.53 20.46 -34.27
C GLN A 258 10.63 20.49 -35.53
N GLY A 259 9.43 21.03 -35.42
CA GLY A 259 8.46 21.09 -36.52
C GLY A 259 7.76 19.75 -36.77
N THR A 260 7.90 19.19 -37.97
CA THR A 260 7.21 17.93 -38.35
C THR A 260 7.90 16.65 -37.91
N ALA A 261 9.07 16.73 -37.26
CA ALA A 261 9.76 15.58 -36.72
C ALA A 261 9.05 15.04 -35.49
N THR A 262 9.24 13.75 -35.21
CA THR A 262 8.82 13.17 -33.95
C THR A 262 9.55 13.82 -32.79
N ARG A 263 8.87 13.94 -31.63
CA ARG A 263 9.40 14.49 -30.41
C ARG A 263 8.87 13.67 -29.23
N PRO A 264 9.36 12.45 -29.10
CA PRO A 264 8.77 11.50 -28.18
C PRO A 264 8.74 12.02 -26.76
N ILE A 265 7.63 11.75 -26.06
CA ILE A 265 7.55 11.85 -24.62
C ILE A 265 8.29 10.65 -24.05
N LEU A 266 9.27 10.91 -23.20
CA LEU A 266 10.10 9.90 -22.57
C LEU A 266 9.36 9.21 -21.44
N THR A 267 8.62 10.00 -20.64
CA THR A 267 7.71 9.52 -19.59
C THR A 267 6.85 10.68 -19.08
N GLY A 268 5.81 10.38 -18.32
CA GLY A 268 4.94 11.36 -17.68
C GLY A 268 4.32 10.81 -16.39
N CYS A 269 3.71 11.69 -15.63
CA CYS A 269 2.97 11.36 -14.41
C CYS A 269 1.82 12.33 -14.17
N GLU A 270 0.85 11.91 -13.38
CA GLU A 270 -0.07 12.80 -12.69
C GLU A 270 0.60 13.34 -11.44
N LEU A 271 0.41 14.63 -11.16
CA LEU A 271 0.95 15.28 -9.97
C LEU A 271 0.02 15.07 -8.78
N GLU A 272 0.59 14.73 -7.65
CA GLU A 272 -0.16 14.55 -6.42
C GLU A 272 -0.74 15.89 -5.95
N LYS A 273 -2.08 15.98 -5.91
CA LYS A 273 -2.80 17.21 -5.56
C LYS A 273 -3.16 17.23 -4.07
N THR A 274 -2.79 18.30 -3.37
CA THR A 274 -3.15 18.56 -1.97
C THR A 274 -3.84 19.92 -1.87
N THR A 275 -5.01 19.95 -1.19
CA THR A 275 -5.69 21.21 -0.86
C THR A 275 -5.10 21.73 0.45
N MET A 276 -4.59 22.96 0.45
CA MET A 276 -3.95 23.63 1.57
C MET A 276 -4.92 24.61 2.25
N THR A 277 -4.58 25.08 3.45
CA THR A 277 -5.28 26.15 4.16
C THR A 277 -4.27 27.21 4.62
N ASP A 278 -4.74 28.43 4.94
CA ASP A 278 -3.93 29.49 5.54
C ASP A 278 -3.77 29.32 7.06
N GLU A 279 -4.44 28.32 7.66
CA GLU A 279 -4.30 28.03 9.10
C GLU A 279 -2.88 27.53 9.40
N PRO A 280 -2.25 28.04 10.50
CA PRO A 280 -0.88 27.61 10.84
C PRO A 280 -0.77 26.11 11.07
N ILE A 281 -1.68 25.52 11.86
CA ILE A 281 -1.65 24.11 12.23
C ILE A 281 -2.93 23.45 11.73
N TYR A 282 -2.81 22.56 10.74
CA TYR A 282 -3.96 21.87 10.19
C TYR A 282 -3.62 20.46 9.70
N PRO A 283 -3.50 19.46 10.60
CA PRO A 283 -3.39 18.06 10.21
C PRO A 283 -4.74 17.51 9.76
N ILE A 284 -4.72 16.69 8.72
CA ILE A 284 -5.84 15.84 8.31
C ILE A 284 -5.42 14.39 8.24
N VAL A 285 -6.40 13.48 8.42
CA VAL A 285 -6.22 12.04 8.26
C VAL A 285 -6.94 11.57 7.01
N THR A 286 -6.26 10.78 6.21
CA THR A 286 -6.83 10.14 5.02
C THR A 286 -6.47 8.65 4.99
N ASN A 287 -7.18 7.88 4.16
CA ASN A 287 -6.85 6.49 3.85
C ASN A 287 -6.67 5.61 5.11
N VAL A 288 -7.61 5.68 6.05
CA VAL A 288 -7.59 4.76 7.20
C VAL A 288 -8.01 3.37 6.73
N GLU A 289 -7.08 2.43 6.77
CA GLU A 289 -7.27 1.06 6.29
C GLU A 289 -7.00 0.07 7.41
N GLN A 290 -7.87 -0.92 7.53
CA GLN A 290 -7.63 -2.06 8.42
C GLN A 290 -6.75 -3.08 7.71
N ALA A 291 -5.70 -3.54 8.38
CA ALA A 291 -4.86 -4.62 7.86
C ALA A 291 -5.66 -5.92 7.75
N VAL A 292 -5.57 -6.56 6.60
CA VAL A 292 -6.14 -7.90 6.40
C VAL A 292 -5.16 -8.92 6.96
N SER A 293 -5.53 -9.58 8.07
CA SER A 293 -4.67 -10.55 8.73
C SER A 293 -5.47 -11.73 9.30
N ALA A 294 -4.84 -12.88 9.36
CA ALA A 294 -5.32 -14.04 10.09
C ALA A 294 -4.81 -13.97 11.54
N SER A 295 -5.49 -13.22 12.40
CA SER A 295 -4.97 -12.93 13.75
C SER A 295 -5.61 -13.79 14.85
N CYS A 296 -6.84 -14.32 14.67
CA CYS A 296 -7.66 -14.95 15.73
C CYS A 296 -7.59 -14.18 17.05
N SER A 297 -7.74 -12.89 16.96
CA SER A 297 -7.57 -11.94 18.06
C SER A 297 -8.52 -10.76 17.89
N GLN A 298 -8.96 -10.20 19.00
CA GLN A 298 -9.67 -8.92 18.97
C GLN A 298 -8.74 -7.73 18.68
N LYS A 299 -7.42 -7.94 18.75
CA LYS A 299 -6.44 -6.93 18.40
C LYS A 299 -6.37 -6.80 16.88
N GLN A 300 -6.74 -5.62 16.38
CA GLN A 300 -6.74 -5.28 14.96
C GLN A 300 -5.73 -4.15 14.72
N SER A 301 -5.07 -4.20 13.55
CA SER A 301 -4.08 -3.21 13.14
C SER A 301 -4.66 -2.32 12.04
N PHE A 302 -4.37 -1.03 12.12
CA PHE A 302 -4.83 -0.02 11.17
C PHE A 302 -3.64 0.80 10.70
N SER A 303 -3.63 1.14 9.42
CA SER A 303 -2.71 2.12 8.83
C SER A 303 -3.49 3.33 8.32
N PHE A 304 -2.89 4.50 8.35
CA PHE A 304 -3.51 5.73 7.87
C PHE A 304 -2.45 6.75 7.47
N GLU A 305 -2.84 7.66 6.60
CA GLU A 305 -1.98 8.76 6.18
C GLU A 305 -2.37 10.04 6.91
N VAL A 306 -1.38 10.74 7.45
CA VAL A 306 -1.54 12.10 7.97
C VAL A 306 -0.90 13.07 7.01
N SER A 307 -1.65 14.08 6.59
CA SER A 307 -1.17 15.19 5.77
C SER A 307 -1.19 16.49 6.56
N ASN A 308 -0.11 17.26 6.46
CA ASN A 308 -0.05 18.62 6.98
C ASN A 308 -0.51 19.61 5.91
N ILE A 309 -1.75 20.07 5.98
CA ILE A 309 -2.29 21.05 5.03
C ILE A 309 -2.26 22.48 5.59
N GLY A 310 -1.69 22.69 6.78
CA GLY A 310 -1.43 24.00 7.38
C GLY A 310 -0.11 24.62 6.88
N THR A 311 0.15 25.87 7.28
CA THR A 311 1.35 26.59 6.86
C THR A 311 2.59 26.27 7.70
N ASP A 312 2.41 25.84 8.94
CA ASP A 312 3.48 25.55 9.89
C ASP A 312 3.79 24.04 9.92
N GLU A 313 5.02 23.72 10.31
CA GLU A 313 5.45 22.33 10.50
C GLU A 313 4.74 21.67 11.67
N LEU A 314 4.31 20.41 11.50
CA LEU A 314 3.79 19.58 12.58
C LEU A 314 4.94 18.84 13.27
N THR A 315 5.00 18.96 14.60
CA THR A 315 6.04 18.32 15.44
C THR A 315 5.47 17.29 16.41
N SER A 316 4.18 17.38 16.73
CA SER A 316 3.49 16.41 17.58
C SER A 316 1.99 16.35 17.28
N LEU A 317 1.42 15.13 17.39
CA LEU A 317 -0.01 14.89 17.25
C LEU A 317 -0.46 13.91 18.35
N LYS A 318 -1.65 14.13 18.89
CA LYS A 318 -2.33 13.14 19.74
C LYS A 318 -3.62 12.69 19.09
N PHE A 319 -3.82 11.39 19.13
CA PHE A 319 -4.94 10.72 18.51
C PHE A 319 -5.80 10.00 19.54
N ASN A 320 -7.10 9.93 19.28
CA ASN A 320 -8.04 9.05 19.92
C ASN A 320 -8.83 8.26 18.86
N ALA A 321 -8.59 6.95 18.78
CA ALA A 321 -9.35 6.05 17.91
C ALA A 321 -10.52 5.44 18.70
N GLU A 322 -11.70 5.35 18.08
CA GLU A 322 -12.92 4.83 18.67
C GLU A 322 -13.57 3.81 17.71
N VAL A 323 -13.82 2.59 18.18
CA VAL A 323 -14.55 1.55 17.41
C VAL A 323 -15.52 0.84 18.35
N GLY A 324 -16.83 1.02 18.12
CA GLY A 324 -17.85 0.51 19.02
C GLY A 324 -17.73 1.12 20.43
N ASN A 325 -17.38 0.32 21.43
CA ASN A 325 -17.12 0.76 22.80
C ASN A 325 -15.62 0.75 23.17
N ALA A 326 -14.75 0.41 22.22
CA ALA A 326 -13.32 0.41 22.43
C ALA A 326 -12.73 1.77 22.06
N THR A 327 -11.72 2.20 22.82
CA THR A 327 -10.98 3.44 22.59
C THR A 327 -9.48 3.19 22.69
N LYS A 328 -8.69 3.93 21.90
CA LYS A 328 -7.24 3.87 21.92
C LYS A 328 -6.65 5.26 21.74
N GLU A 329 -5.90 5.72 22.73
CA GLU A 329 -5.09 6.93 22.63
C GLU A 329 -3.65 6.58 22.25
N PHE A 330 -3.06 7.40 21.37
CA PHE A 330 -1.65 7.30 20.98
C PHE A 330 -1.12 8.64 20.48
N GLU A 331 0.20 8.75 20.38
CA GLU A 331 0.89 10.00 20.05
C GLU A 331 1.89 9.76 18.92
N TRP A 332 2.08 10.79 18.10
CA TRP A 332 3.17 10.89 17.16
C TRP A 332 4.03 12.11 17.48
N ASN A 333 5.36 11.95 17.41
CA ASN A 333 6.33 13.02 17.51
C ASN A 333 7.31 12.90 16.35
N GLY A 334 7.49 13.96 15.60
CA GLY A 334 8.32 13.95 14.39
C GLY A 334 8.52 15.34 13.82
N ASN A 335 8.73 15.38 12.52
CA ASN A 335 8.84 16.61 11.73
C ASN A 335 8.08 16.36 10.42
N LEU A 336 6.93 17.01 10.24
CA LEU A 336 6.12 16.95 9.04
C LEU A 336 5.91 18.37 8.50
N PRO A 337 6.70 18.79 7.49
CA PRO A 337 6.60 20.09 6.88
C PRO A 337 5.21 20.35 6.26
N SER A 338 4.91 21.64 6.03
CA SER A 338 3.71 22.07 5.30
C SER A 338 3.61 21.37 3.95
N GLY A 339 2.44 20.77 3.65
CA GLY A 339 2.16 20.05 2.41
C GLY A 339 2.76 18.66 2.31
N ASP A 340 3.49 18.20 3.32
CA ASP A 340 4.00 16.84 3.38
C ASP A 340 3.01 15.91 4.08
N LYS A 341 3.24 14.59 3.88
CA LYS A 341 2.42 13.52 4.46
C LYS A 341 3.28 12.39 5.00
N THR A 342 2.73 11.62 5.92
CA THR A 342 3.39 10.46 6.51
C THR A 342 2.39 9.36 6.81
N MET A 343 2.83 8.11 6.65
CA MET A 343 2.05 6.94 7.07
C MET A 343 2.26 6.67 8.55
N MET A 344 1.20 6.30 9.23
CA MET A 344 1.17 5.90 10.64
C MET A 344 0.34 4.65 10.83
N ASP A 345 0.63 3.92 11.91
CA ASP A 345 -0.08 2.71 12.26
C ASP A 345 -0.53 2.76 13.72
N PHE A 346 -1.62 2.07 14.03
CA PHE A 346 -2.01 1.78 15.40
C PHE A 346 -2.68 0.43 15.51
N ASP A 347 -2.56 -0.17 16.69
CA ASP A 347 -3.27 -1.40 17.05
C ASP A 347 -4.30 -1.08 18.14
N MET A 348 -5.47 -1.71 18.06
CA MET A 348 -6.46 -1.65 19.14
C MET A 348 -7.22 -2.96 19.28
N ASP A 349 -7.58 -3.27 20.53
CA ASP A 349 -8.55 -4.34 20.82
C ASP A 349 -9.95 -3.80 20.58
N MET A 350 -10.71 -4.46 19.72
CA MET A 350 -12.07 -4.04 19.39
C MET A 350 -13.10 -5.17 19.57
N PRO A 351 -14.38 -4.84 19.81
CA PRO A 351 -15.41 -5.86 19.94
C PRO A 351 -15.67 -6.57 18.60
N PHE A 352 -16.20 -7.79 18.68
CA PHE A 352 -16.65 -8.50 17.48
C PHE A 352 -17.81 -7.79 16.81
N GLY A 353 -17.78 -7.76 15.49
CA GLY A 353 -18.80 -7.17 14.63
C GLY A 353 -18.23 -6.21 13.59
N THR A 354 -19.15 -5.55 12.88
CA THR A 354 -18.84 -4.52 11.87
C THR A 354 -19.22 -3.15 12.44
N PHE A 355 -18.31 -2.20 12.35
CA PHE A 355 -18.44 -0.87 12.94
C PHE A 355 -18.03 0.21 11.95
N THR A 356 -18.52 1.41 12.17
CA THR A 356 -17.86 2.63 11.71
C THR A 356 -16.94 3.08 12.84
N GLY A 357 -15.65 3.08 12.58
CA GLY A 357 -14.64 3.62 13.48
C GLY A 357 -14.44 5.12 13.23
N HIS A 358 -13.91 5.81 14.24
CA HIS A 358 -13.55 7.21 14.20
C HIS A 358 -12.12 7.39 14.68
N LEU A 359 -11.31 8.09 13.90
CA LEU A 359 -9.96 8.50 14.29
C LEU A 359 -9.94 10.01 14.45
N ASN A 360 -9.81 10.46 15.70
CA ASN A 360 -9.82 11.86 16.08
C ASN A 360 -8.38 12.35 16.30
N ILE A 361 -8.03 13.53 15.76
CA ILE A 361 -6.86 14.29 16.20
C ILE A 361 -7.36 15.23 17.28
N VAL A 362 -6.84 15.10 18.52
CA VAL A 362 -7.28 15.87 19.69
C VAL A 362 -6.29 16.96 20.09
N GLU A 363 -5.05 16.86 19.67
CA GLU A 363 -4.01 17.87 19.90
C GLU A 363 -3.01 17.86 18.73
N ALA A 364 -2.58 19.06 18.28
CA ALA A 364 -1.53 19.26 17.30
C ALA A 364 -0.54 20.34 17.79
N ASN A 365 0.76 20.04 17.78
CA ASN A 365 1.82 20.94 18.30
C ASN A 365 1.56 21.47 19.71
N GLY A 366 0.95 20.64 20.60
CA GLY A 366 0.62 21.04 21.97
C GLY A 366 -0.62 21.92 22.11
N VAL A 367 -1.36 22.18 21.03
CA VAL A 367 -2.60 22.94 21.02
C VAL A 367 -3.78 21.99 20.79
N SER A 368 -4.88 22.21 21.52
CA SER A 368 -6.12 21.44 21.30
C SER A 368 -6.60 21.60 19.86
N PHE A 369 -6.91 20.48 19.22
CA PHE A 369 -7.33 20.42 17.83
C PHE A 369 -8.53 19.46 17.70
N GLU A 370 -9.43 19.73 16.78
CA GLU A 370 -10.60 18.88 16.53
C GLU A 370 -10.66 18.50 15.06
N TYR A 371 -10.35 17.26 14.76
CA TYR A 371 -10.53 16.66 13.44
C TYR A 371 -10.96 15.19 13.60
N GLN A 372 -11.86 14.72 12.76
CA GLN A 372 -12.34 13.35 12.78
C GLN A 372 -12.35 12.76 11.38
N ALA A 373 -11.71 11.62 11.21
CA ALA A 373 -11.87 10.72 10.07
C ALA A 373 -12.73 9.52 10.46
N SER A 374 -13.60 9.08 9.56
CA SER A 374 -14.40 7.86 9.73
C SER A 374 -13.88 6.75 8.83
N PHE A 375 -13.91 5.51 9.31
CA PHE A 375 -13.41 4.36 8.57
C PHE A 375 -14.23 3.10 8.88
N PRO A 376 -14.31 2.12 7.95
CA PRO A 376 -14.89 0.82 8.24
C PRO A 376 -13.95 0.00 9.11
N ALA A 377 -14.51 -0.72 10.09
CA ALA A 377 -13.76 -1.60 10.96
C ALA A 377 -14.54 -2.89 11.20
N VAL A 378 -13.87 -4.03 11.07
CA VAL A 378 -14.46 -5.35 11.23
C VAL A 378 -13.59 -6.20 12.16
N CYS A 379 -14.19 -6.83 13.16
CA CYS A 379 -13.57 -7.88 13.93
C CYS A 379 -14.44 -9.14 13.86
N GLU A 380 -13.94 -10.15 13.18
CA GLU A 380 -14.66 -11.41 13.00
C GLU A 380 -14.41 -12.35 14.19
N GLU A 381 -15.45 -13.05 14.60
CA GLU A 381 -15.27 -14.21 15.47
C GLU A 381 -14.54 -15.31 14.72
N TRP A 382 -13.62 -15.98 15.41
CA TRP A 382 -12.89 -17.12 14.80
C TRP A 382 -13.40 -18.45 15.36
N ILE A 383 -13.13 -19.51 14.62
CA ILE A 383 -13.44 -20.87 15.03
C ILE A 383 -12.16 -21.53 15.54
N ASP A 384 -12.14 -21.98 16.79
CA ASP A 384 -11.06 -22.82 17.32
C ASP A 384 -11.31 -24.28 16.93
N PHE A 385 -10.41 -24.86 16.15
CA PHE A 385 -10.49 -26.26 15.74
C PHE A 385 -9.29 -27.04 16.27
N GLU A 386 -9.60 -28.13 16.99
CA GLU A 386 -8.60 -28.96 17.65
C GLU A 386 -8.12 -30.08 16.72
N LEU A 387 -6.80 -30.19 16.54
CA LEU A 387 -6.13 -31.25 15.80
C LEU A 387 -5.49 -32.26 16.76
N SER A 388 -5.48 -33.51 16.35
CA SER A 388 -4.75 -34.57 17.05
C SER A 388 -3.26 -34.65 16.67
N GLU A 389 -2.84 -33.94 15.61
CA GLU A 389 -1.50 -33.97 15.03
C GLU A 389 -0.98 -32.55 14.78
N PRO A 390 0.36 -32.36 14.75
CA PRO A 390 0.95 -31.02 14.57
C PRO A 390 0.68 -30.36 13.21
N THR A 391 0.30 -31.15 12.20
CA THR A 391 -0.07 -30.67 10.86
C THR A 391 -1.33 -31.38 10.36
N THR A 392 -2.02 -30.75 9.44
CA THR A 392 -3.17 -31.38 8.76
C THR A 392 -3.17 -31.06 7.27
N THR A 393 -3.97 -31.80 6.50
CA THR A 393 -4.34 -31.42 5.13
C THR A 393 -5.67 -30.67 5.18
N LEU A 394 -5.68 -29.40 4.83
CA LEU A 394 -6.95 -28.69 4.62
C LEU A 394 -7.53 -29.05 3.26
N LYS A 395 -8.82 -29.33 3.23
CA LYS A 395 -9.58 -29.59 2.01
C LYS A 395 -10.68 -28.56 1.86
N VAL A 396 -10.56 -27.72 0.82
CA VAL A 396 -11.58 -26.74 0.47
C VAL A 396 -12.50 -27.32 -0.57
N TYR A 397 -13.79 -27.37 -0.25
CA TYR A 397 -14.88 -27.85 -1.11
C TYR A 397 -15.68 -26.65 -1.57
N VAL A 398 -15.82 -26.47 -2.87
CA VAL A 398 -16.70 -25.45 -3.45
C VAL A 398 -17.68 -26.13 -4.40
N ILE A 399 -18.95 -26.16 -4.02
CA ILE A 399 -20.05 -26.50 -4.93
C ILE A 399 -20.50 -25.21 -5.56
N GLN A 400 -20.17 -25.02 -6.84
CA GLN A 400 -20.45 -23.80 -7.56
C GLN A 400 -21.88 -23.78 -8.11
N ASP A 401 -22.39 -22.59 -8.34
CA ASP A 401 -23.55 -22.39 -9.19
C ASP A 401 -23.18 -22.48 -10.69
N GLN A 402 -24.00 -21.94 -11.58
CA GLN A 402 -23.76 -21.91 -13.02
C GLN A 402 -22.50 -21.12 -13.41
N TRP A 403 -22.14 -20.07 -12.65
CA TRP A 403 -21.18 -19.03 -13.01
C TRP A 403 -19.82 -19.22 -12.31
N GLY A 404 -19.27 -20.43 -12.35
CA GLY A 404 -18.01 -20.77 -11.67
C GLY A 404 -16.81 -19.89 -12.03
N GLU A 405 -16.82 -19.25 -13.21
CA GLU A 405 -15.77 -18.32 -13.64
C GLU A 405 -15.73 -17.01 -12.85
N GLN A 406 -16.75 -16.72 -12.06
CA GLN A 406 -16.82 -15.53 -11.19
C GLN A 406 -16.23 -15.81 -9.80
N ILE A 407 -16.02 -17.10 -9.45
CA ILE A 407 -15.69 -17.54 -8.10
C ILE A 407 -14.19 -17.79 -7.95
N THR A 408 -13.58 -17.12 -6.98
CA THR A 408 -12.21 -17.38 -6.51
C THR A 408 -12.18 -17.42 -4.99
N TRP A 409 -11.16 -18.09 -4.42
CA TRP A 409 -10.94 -18.10 -2.97
C TRP A 409 -9.45 -18.23 -2.65
N ASP A 410 -9.08 -17.80 -1.45
CA ASP A 410 -7.76 -18.01 -0.86
C ASP A 410 -7.84 -18.34 0.64
N ILE A 411 -6.72 -18.86 1.17
CA ILE A 411 -6.46 -18.98 2.61
C ILE A 411 -5.11 -18.35 2.88
N ILE A 412 -5.06 -17.43 3.84
CA ILE A 412 -3.82 -16.82 4.33
C ILE A 412 -3.53 -17.28 5.77
N ASN A 413 -2.25 -17.38 6.13
CA ASN A 413 -1.79 -17.66 7.49
C ASN A 413 -1.55 -16.38 8.30
N SER A 414 -1.13 -16.50 9.57
CA SER A 414 -0.84 -15.36 10.44
C SER A 414 0.33 -14.49 9.97
N ALA A 415 1.22 -15.02 9.13
CA ALA A 415 2.31 -14.26 8.50
C ALA A 415 1.86 -13.45 7.26
N GLY A 416 0.60 -13.64 6.80
CA GLY A 416 0.07 -13.01 5.59
C GLY A 416 0.35 -13.78 4.29
N ASP A 417 0.94 -14.97 4.38
CA ASP A 417 1.22 -15.79 3.19
C ASP A 417 -0.03 -16.50 2.71
N ILE A 418 -0.26 -16.53 1.40
CA ILE A 418 -1.31 -17.34 0.80
C ILE A 418 -0.84 -18.80 0.79
N ILE A 419 -1.46 -19.63 1.65
CA ILE A 419 -1.15 -21.07 1.74
C ILE A 419 -1.97 -21.93 0.79
N GLY A 420 -3.06 -21.40 0.26
CA GLY A 420 -3.91 -22.07 -0.70
C GLY A 420 -4.85 -21.13 -1.42
N GLN A 421 -5.20 -21.48 -2.66
CA GLN A 421 -6.13 -20.70 -3.47
C GLN A 421 -6.83 -21.60 -4.50
N GLY A 422 -7.97 -21.16 -5.03
CA GLY A 422 -8.70 -21.86 -6.07
C GLY A 422 -9.66 -20.98 -6.87
N GLY A 423 -10.16 -21.54 -7.98
CA GLY A 423 -10.90 -20.77 -8.98
C GLY A 423 -9.98 -19.97 -9.92
N PRO A 424 -10.53 -19.24 -10.92
CA PRO A 424 -11.93 -19.38 -11.31
C PRO A 424 -12.25 -20.78 -11.85
N TYR A 425 -13.51 -21.21 -11.68
CA TYR A 425 -13.96 -22.51 -12.16
C TYR A 425 -14.62 -22.41 -13.54
N GLN A 426 -14.97 -23.54 -14.14
CA GLN A 426 -15.63 -23.54 -15.44
C GLN A 426 -17.10 -23.14 -15.34
N HIS A 427 -17.57 -22.39 -16.35
CA HIS A 427 -19.01 -22.18 -16.55
C HIS A 427 -19.75 -23.50 -16.74
N LEU A 428 -20.90 -23.66 -16.08
CA LEU A 428 -21.73 -24.86 -16.17
C LEU A 428 -23.08 -24.53 -16.84
N ALA A 429 -23.54 -25.41 -17.70
CA ALA A 429 -24.88 -25.29 -18.26
C ALA A 429 -25.92 -25.74 -17.22
N GLY A 430 -26.95 -24.91 -16.98
CA GLY A 430 -28.07 -25.24 -16.08
C GLY A 430 -27.90 -24.68 -14.67
N SER A 431 -28.27 -25.42 -13.63
CA SER A 431 -28.39 -24.93 -12.26
C SER A 431 -27.16 -25.17 -11.38
N GLY A 432 -25.97 -25.22 -11.95
CA GLY A 432 -24.72 -25.41 -11.21
C GLY A 432 -24.32 -26.88 -10.99
N SER A 433 -23.31 -27.11 -10.14
CA SER A 433 -22.76 -28.43 -9.87
C SER A 433 -23.43 -29.12 -8.69
N THR A 434 -23.50 -30.44 -8.75
CA THR A 434 -23.80 -31.30 -7.59
C THR A 434 -22.53 -31.95 -7.02
N GLN A 435 -21.39 -31.76 -7.68
CA GLN A 435 -20.09 -32.29 -7.24
C GLN A 435 -19.18 -31.11 -6.84
N PRO A 436 -18.46 -31.21 -5.72
CA PRO A 436 -17.57 -30.19 -5.28
C PRO A 436 -16.31 -30.08 -6.15
N ASN A 437 -15.84 -28.87 -6.39
CA ASN A 437 -14.45 -28.63 -6.70
C ASN A 437 -13.66 -28.77 -5.40
N ILE A 438 -12.67 -29.67 -5.36
CA ILE A 438 -11.89 -29.98 -4.15
C ILE A 438 -10.45 -29.57 -4.37
N THR A 439 -9.94 -28.71 -3.50
CA THR A 439 -8.52 -28.36 -3.43
C THR A 439 -7.96 -28.83 -2.10
N SER A 440 -6.80 -29.51 -2.13
CA SER A 440 -6.10 -29.97 -0.94
C SER A 440 -4.84 -29.14 -0.71
N ILE A 441 -4.66 -28.66 0.51
CA ILE A 441 -3.49 -27.92 0.99
C ILE A 441 -2.84 -28.79 2.04
N ASN A 442 -1.65 -29.32 1.74
CA ASN A 442 -0.96 -30.28 2.60
C ASN A 442 -0.07 -29.57 3.63
N ASP A 443 0.26 -30.29 4.70
CA ASP A 443 1.24 -29.87 5.71
C ASP A 443 0.92 -28.51 6.37
N VAL A 444 -0.37 -28.23 6.55
CA VAL A 444 -0.84 -27.00 7.21
C VAL A 444 -0.56 -27.10 8.72
N PRO A 445 0.23 -26.21 9.30
CA PRO A 445 0.62 -26.27 10.71
C PRO A 445 -0.55 -26.08 11.67
N ALA A 446 -0.46 -26.73 12.83
CA ALA A 446 -1.28 -26.40 14.00
C ALA A 446 -0.70 -25.19 14.75
N ASN A 447 -1.47 -24.67 15.72
CA ASN A 447 -1.14 -23.51 16.56
C ASN A 447 -0.85 -22.24 15.76
N ASP A 448 -1.54 -22.11 14.62
CA ASP A 448 -1.57 -20.92 13.80
C ASP A 448 -3.01 -20.49 13.52
N CYS A 449 -3.14 -19.28 13.05
CA CYS A 449 -4.40 -18.66 12.65
C CYS A 449 -4.50 -18.55 11.15
N TYR A 450 -5.69 -18.74 10.63
CA TYR A 450 -5.96 -18.75 9.20
C TYR A 450 -7.18 -17.89 8.89
N LEU A 451 -7.15 -17.22 7.74
CA LEU A 451 -8.29 -16.50 7.18
C LEU A 451 -8.62 -17.07 5.80
N PHE A 452 -9.78 -17.69 5.69
CA PHE A 452 -10.38 -18.08 4.42
C PHE A 452 -11.18 -16.90 3.85
N ARG A 453 -11.06 -16.67 2.54
CA ARG A 453 -11.88 -15.68 1.81
C ARG A 453 -12.38 -16.33 0.52
N ILE A 454 -13.62 -16.05 0.17
CA ILE A 454 -14.23 -16.45 -1.10
C ILE A 454 -14.89 -15.23 -1.74
N TYR A 455 -14.70 -15.07 -3.04
CA TYR A 455 -15.11 -13.92 -3.81
C TYR A 455 -16.02 -14.33 -4.95
N ASP A 456 -17.00 -13.49 -5.25
CA ASP A 456 -17.81 -13.52 -6.46
C ASP A 456 -17.76 -12.18 -7.17
N ASN A 457 -17.21 -12.16 -8.37
CA ASN A 457 -17.01 -10.94 -9.16
C ASN A 457 -18.33 -10.26 -9.61
N ASN A 458 -19.46 -10.96 -9.53
CA ASN A 458 -20.76 -10.41 -9.90
C ASN A 458 -21.61 -10.00 -8.68
N GLY A 459 -21.14 -10.32 -7.47
CA GLY A 459 -21.74 -9.86 -6.23
C GLY A 459 -23.04 -10.55 -5.83
N ASN A 460 -23.33 -11.74 -6.33
CA ASN A 460 -24.54 -12.51 -5.99
C ASN A 460 -24.24 -13.83 -5.24
N GLY A 461 -22.98 -14.10 -4.95
CA GLY A 461 -22.54 -15.35 -4.33
C GLY A 461 -22.69 -16.56 -5.26
N ILE A 462 -22.75 -17.76 -4.69
CA ILE A 462 -22.88 -19.04 -5.41
C ILE A 462 -24.24 -19.70 -5.20
N CYS A 463 -25.21 -18.98 -4.64
CA CYS A 463 -26.60 -19.35 -4.38
C CYS A 463 -27.48 -18.11 -4.56
N CYS A 464 -28.77 -18.17 -4.84
CA CYS A 464 -29.60 -19.36 -5.06
C CYS A 464 -30.32 -19.28 -6.41
N ASN A 465 -30.07 -18.20 -7.20
CA ASN A 465 -30.78 -17.93 -8.45
C ASN A 465 -30.28 -18.82 -9.60
N TYR A 466 -28.99 -19.21 -9.58
CA TYR A 466 -28.32 -19.93 -10.66
C TYR A 466 -27.74 -21.28 -10.21
N GLY A 467 -28.12 -21.72 -9.02
CA GLY A 467 -27.68 -22.97 -8.40
C GLY A 467 -27.76 -22.89 -6.87
N ASN A 468 -27.56 -24.01 -6.18
CA ASN A 468 -27.52 -24.08 -4.72
C ASN A 468 -26.10 -24.37 -4.26
N GLY A 469 -25.15 -23.50 -4.67
CA GLY A 469 -23.77 -23.62 -4.30
C GLY A 469 -23.53 -23.33 -2.82
N TYR A 470 -22.44 -23.87 -2.32
CA TYR A 470 -21.91 -23.58 -0.98
C TYR A 470 -20.44 -23.93 -0.91
N TYR A 471 -19.75 -23.48 0.13
CA TYR A 471 -18.36 -23.83 0.40
C TYR A 471 -18.21 -24.49 1.78
N GLN A 472 -17.16 -25.30 1.94
CA GLN A 472 -16.84 -25.99 3.18
C GLN A 472 -15.36 -26.25 3.29
N VAL A 473 -14.78 -26.03 4.47
CA VAL A 473 -13.39 -26.36 4.78
C VAL A 473 -13.36 -27.52 5.78
N LYS A 474 -12.53 -28.53 5.48
CA LYS A 474 -12.36 -29.74 6.28
C LYS A 474 -10.89 -30.00 6.58
N ASP A 475 -10.65 -30.74 7.66
CA ASP A 475 -9.34 -31.31 7.96
C ASP A 475 -9.01 -32.53 7.08
N GLY A 476 -7.82 -33.08 7.26
CA GLY A 476 -7.35 -34.27 6.55
C GLY A 476 -8.19 -35.51 6.79
N HIS A 477 -8.80 -35.63 7.94
CA HIS A 477 -9.67 -36.76 8.35
C HIS A 477 -11.12 -36.61 7.85
N GLY A 478 -11.47 -35.43 7.30
CA GLY A 478 -12.80 -35.14 6.77
C GLY A 478 -13.74 -34.47 7.78
N ASN A 479 -13.25 -34.10 8.95
CA ASN A 479 -14.03 -33.31 9.90
C ASN A 479 -14.21 -31.89 9.38
N VAL A 480 -15.42 -31.34 9.53
CA VAL A 480 -15.77 -30.00 9.08
C VAL A 480 -15.21 -28.98 10.08
N ILE A 481 -14.37 -28.07 9.58
CA ILE A 481 -13.92 -26.92 10.36
C ILE A 481 -15.00 -25.84 10.32
N PHE A 482 -15.46 -25.48 9.12
CA PHE A 482 -16.58 -24.54 8.93
C PHE A 482 -17.23 -24.70 7.56
N GLY A 483 -18.35 -23.99 7.37
CA GLY A 483 -19.09 -23.95 6.12
C GLY A 483 -20.07 -25.10 5.97
N GLY A 484 -20.82 -25.10 4.87
CA GLY A 484 -21.83 -26.09 4.54
C GLY A 484 -23.01 -25.50 3.76
N GLU A 485 -24.06 -26.28 3.57
CA GLU A 485 -25.28 -25.82 2.91
C GLU A 485 -25.84 -24.57 3.57
N GLY A 486 -26.17 -23.55 2.78
CA GLY A 486 -26.78 -22.30 3.22
C GLY A 486 -25.80 -21.11 3.33
N ASN A 487 -24.47 -21.31 3.14
CA ASN A 487 -23.50 -20.21 3.15
C ASN A 487 -23.14 -19.67 1.74
N GLY A 488 -23.88 -20.04 0.70
CA GLY A 488 -23.60 -19.63 -0.67
C GLY A 488 -24.14 -18.26 -1.07
N ASP A 489 -25.02 -17.65 -0.26
CA ASP A 489 -25.58 -16.30 -0.48
C ASP A 489 -24.77 -15.28 0.30
N PHE A 490 -23.57 -14.93 -0.22
CA PHE A 490 -22.62 -14.09 0.50
C PHE A 490 -22.33 -12.74 -0.21
N GLY A 491 -22.97 -12.48 -1.35
CA GLY A 491 -22.70 -11.26 -2.11
C GLY A 491 -21.33 -11.30 -2.80
N GLU A 492 -20.59 -10.21 -2.72
CA GLU A 492 -19.28 -10.07 -3.39
C GLU A 492 -18.17 -10.87 -2.69
N MET A 493 -18.24 -11.05 -1.36
CA MET A 493 -17.19 -11.72 -0.58
C MET A 493 -17.73 -12.26 0.74
N ALA A 494 -17.24 -13.42 1.15
CA ALA A 494 -17.33 -13.92 2.51
C ALA A 494 -15.94 -14.28 3.04
N SER A 495 -15.77 -14.15 4.36
CA SER A 495 -14.56 -14.52 5.07
C SER A 495 -14.88 -15.32 6.32
N GLN A 496 -13.91 -16.11 6.79
CA GLN A 496 -13.98 -16.82 8.06
C GLN A 496 -12.58 -17.01 8.63
N GLN A 497 -12.34 -16.44 9.81
CA GLN A 497 -11.13 -16.76 10.58
C GLN A 497 -11.29 -18.07 11.34
N PHE A 498 -10.20 -18.85 11.41
CA PHE A 498 -10.16 -20.07 12.20
C PHE A 498 -8.74 -20.33 12.71
N SER A 499 -8.64 -20.91 13.90
CA SER A 499 -7.37 -21.41 14.44
C SER A 499 -7.35 -22.92 14.38
N LEU A 500 -6.19 -23.47 14.02
CA LEU A 500 -5.89 -24.89 14.18
C LEU A 500 -5.04 -25.06 15.43
N ARG A 501 -5.51 -25.81 16.42
CA ARG A 501 -4.82 -25.97 17.71
C ARG A 501 -4.54 -27.44 17.99
N THR A 502 -3.42 -27.71 18.65
CA THR A 502 -3.18 -29.03 19.26
C THR A 502 -3.25 -28.90 20.78
N ASN A 503 -3.52 -30.00 21.44
CA ASN A 503 -3.45 -30.10 22.91
C ASN A 503 -2.01 -30.17 23.42
N THR A 504 -1.07 -29.53 22.74
CA THR A 504 0.32 -29.53 23.19
C THR A 504 0.53 -28.44 24.24
N SER A 505 0.99 -28.85 25.40
CA SER A 505 1.43 -27.95 26.46
C SER A 505 2.89 -28.20 26.83
N VAL A 506 3.59 -27.15 27.20
CA VAL A 506 5.01 -27.20 27.61
C VAL A 506 5.17 -26.56 28.96
N VAL A 507 5.93 -27.20 29.84
CA VAL A 507 6.33 -26.63 31.13
C VAL A 507 7.84 -26.48 31.15
N THR A 508 8.31 -25.27 31.48
CA THR A 508 9.71 -25.03 31.79
C THR A 508 9.95 -25.37 33.26
N GLU A 509 10.75 -26.38 33.53
CA GLU A 509 11.14 -26.73 34.89
C GLU A 509 12.30 -25.81 35.37
N ASP A 510 12.57 -25.82 36.67
CA ASP A 510 13.67 -25.02 37.23
C ASP A 510 15.03 -25.55 36.71
N PRO A 511 15.87 -24.73 36.09
CA PRO A 511 17.16 -25.14 35.55
C PRO A 511 18.10 -25.61 36.67
N ARG A 512 18.81 -26.68 36.42
CA ARG A 512 19.87 -27.15 37.34
C ARG A 512 21.22 -26.57 36.96
N VAL A 513 21.71 -25.64 37.73
CA VAL A 513 23.05 -25.06 37.54
C VAL A 513 24.11 -26.11 37.90
N LEU A 514 24.97 -26.44 36.94
CA LEU A 514 26.02 -27.46 37.09
C LEU A 514 27.40 -26.86 37.39
N GLY A 515 27.57 -25.57 37.11
CA GLY A 515 28.85 -24.89 37.31
C GLY A 515 28.76 -23.38 37.06
N TYR A 516 29.92 -22.76 36.99
CA TYR A 516 30.04 -21.33 36.72
C TYR A 516 29.70 -20.98 35.27
N ASN A 517 29.81 -21.95 34.36
CA ASN A 517 29.58 -21.77 32.93
C ASN A 517 28.55 -22.76 32.33
N SER A 518 27.90 -23.58 33.17
CA SER A 518 27.05 -24.66 32.69
C SER A 518 25.75 -24.85 33.50
N ALA A 519 24.68 -25.24 32.80
CA ALA A 519 23.40 -25.59 33.36
C ALA A 519 22.70 -26.70 32.54
N LEU A 520 21.92 -27.53 33.21
CA LEU A 520 20.97 -28.44 32.60
C LEU A 520 19.60 -27.78 32.56
N PHE A 521 19.06 -27.59 31.40
CA PHE A 521 17.68 -27.15 31.18
C PHE A 521 16.76 -28.36 31.14
N ILE A 522 15.58 -28.23 31.71
CA ILE A 522 14.61 -29.32 31.84
C ILE A 522 13.24 -28.77 31.45
N GLY A 523 12.55 -29.48 30.58
CA GLY A 523 11.17 -29.20 30.20
C GLY A 523 10.31 -30.46 30.18
N THR A 524 9.03 -30.27 30.29
CA THR A 524 8.05 -31.35 30.08
C THR A 524 7.05 -30.96 28.99
N ILE A 525 6.59 -31.95 28.24
CA ILE A 525 5.61 -31.78 27.18
C ILE A 525 4.44 -32.75 27.36
N GLU A 526 3.24 -32.24 27.13
CA GLU A 526 2.05 -33.03 26.95
C GLU A 526 1.52 -32.77 25.53
N GLY A 527 1.20 -33.80 24.76
CA GLY A 527 0.82 -33.70 23.36
C GLY A 527 1.97 -33.98 22.39
N ALA A 528 1.78 -33.67 21.11
CA ALA A 528 2.74 -33.95 20.05
C ALA A 528 3.57 -32.70 19.69
N ALA A 529 4.83 -32.91 19.28
CA ALA A 529 5.70 -31.87 18.73
C ALA A 529 6.65 -32.45 17.68
N ASP A 530 7.08 -31.63 16.73
CA ASP A 530 8.08 -31.99 15.73
C ASP A 530 9.50 -31.96 16.33
N ALA A 531 9.73 -31.01 17.23
CA ALA A 531 10.97 -30.86 17.98
C ALA A 531 10.71 -30.18 19.33
N VAL A 532 11.65 -30.30 20.26
CA VAL A 532 11.63 -29.63 21.56
C VAL A 532 12.97 -28.95 21.80
N GLY A 533 12.97 -27.88 22.61
CA GLY A 533 14.21 -27.17 22.92
C GLY A 533 14.01 -26.07 23.94
N PHE A 534 15.03 -25.22 24.05
CA PHE A 534 15.05 -24.10 24.99
C PHE A 534 15.59 -22.86 24.32
N GLU A 535 14.95 -21.73 24.61
CA GLU A 535 15.50 -20.39 24.37
C GLU A 535 16.02 -19.83 25.69
N TYR A 536 17.22 -19.25 25.67
CA TYR A 536 17.80 -18.63 26.83
C TYR A 536 18.57 -17.36 26.49
N TYR A 537 18.68 -16.43 27.42
CA TYR A 537 19.40 -15.18 27.25
C TYR A 537 19.90 -14.62 28.59
N LYS A 538 20.95 -13.77 28.53
CA LYS A 538 21.40 -13.00 29.70
C LYS A 538 20.43 -11.83 29.93
N LEU A 539 20.04 -11.59 31.19
CA LEU A 539 19.20 -10.45 31.53
C LEU A 539 19.86 -9.08 31.26
N THR A 540 21.16 -9.06 30.97
CA THR A 540 21.93 -7.83 30.70
C THR A 540 21.94 -7.40 29.24
N ASP A 541 21.77 -8.33 28.28
CA ASP A 541 21.84 -8.03 26.84
C ASP A 541 20.65 -8.52 26.02
N HIS A 542 19.83 -9.41 26.58
CA HIS A 542 18.64 -9.99 25.94
C HIS A 542 18.87 -10.68 24.59
N ILE A 543 20.13 -11.08 24.29
CA ILE A 543 20.43 -11.82 23.07
C ILE A 543 19.97 -13.27 23.24
N VAL A 544 18.96 -13.67 22.44
CA VAL A 544 18.37 -15.00 22.52
C VAL A 544 19.28 -16.04 21.86
N HIS A 545 19.55 -17.10 22.58
CA HIS A 545 20.23 -18.31 22.12
C HIS A 545 19.24 -19.48 22.16
N GLU A 546 19.37 -20.40 21.21
CA GLU A 546 18.56 -21.61 21.14
C GLU A 546 19.42 -22.86 21.32
N VAL A 547 18.85 -23.87 21.97
CA VAL A 547 19.43 -25.20 22.10
C VAL A 547 18.35 -26.26 21.93
N GLU A 548 18.62 -27.25 21.09
CA GLU A 548 17.73 -28.41 20.89
C GLU A 548 17.69 -29.28 22.15
N GLY A 549 16.50 -29.80 22.49
CA GLY A 549 16.28 -30.68 23.63
C GLY A 549 16.25 -32.14 23.23
N GLU A 550 16.85 -33.00 24.07
CA GLU A 550 16.73 -34.45 23.96
C GLU A 550 15.48 -34.91 24.68
N LEU A 551 14.49 -35.47 23.94
CA LEU A 551 13.20 -35.92 24.46
C LEU A 551 13.27 -37.40 24.89
N ASP A 552 12.89 -37.63 26.16
CA ASP A 552 12.69 -38.98 26.72
C ASP A 552 11.31 -39.08 27.38
N GLY A 553 10.39 -39.72 26.68
CA GLY A 553 8.98 -39.76 27.07
C GLY A 553 8.32 -38.37 26.99
N SER A 554 7.89 -37.84 28.13
CA SER A 554 7.34 -36.50 28.24
C SER A 554 8.32 -35.44 28.80
N VAL A 555 9.56 -35.85 29.09
CA VAL A 555 10.60 -34.96 29.63
C VAL A 555 11.67 -34.73 28.57
N PHE A 556 12.10 -33.49 28.40
CA PHE A 556 13.23 -33.17 27.53
C PHE A 556 14.26 -32.31 28.24
N THR A 557 15.52 -32.49 27.86
CA THR A 557 16.63 -31.83 28.53
C THR A 557 17.66 -31.29 27.52
N ALA A 558 18.39 -30.25 27.91
CA ALA A 558 19.54 -29.76 27.17
C ALA A 558 20.64 -29.32 28.12
N ASN A 559 21.89 -29.75 27.86
CA ASN A 559 23.06 -29.26 28.55
C ASN A 559 23.62 -28.04 27.82
N VAL A 560 23.83 -26.95 28.56
CA VAL A 560 24.47 -25.74 28.07
C VAL A 560 25.72 -25.48 28.89
N ASP A 561 26.88 -25.32 28.22
CA ASP A 561 28.22 -25.18 28.83
C ASP A 561 28.98 -23.91 28.39
N VAL A 562 28.25 -22.99 27.76
CA VAL A 562 28.74 -21.72 27.21
C VAL A 562 28.30 -20.48 27.97
N LEU A 563 27.82 -20.66 29.21
CA LEU A 563 27.33 -19.57 30.05
C LEU A 563 28.49 -18.78 30.68
N GLU A 564 28.22 -17.54 31.07
CA GLU A 564 29.18 -16.71 31.79
C GLU A 564 28.98 -16.82 33.31
N ALA A 565 30.09 -16.75 34.05
CA ALA A 565 30.09 -16.89 35.49
C ALA A 565 29.41 -15.71 36.21
N GLY A 566 28.65 -16.02 37.27
CA GLY A 566 28.09 -15.02 38.16
C GLY A 566 27.01 -14.12 37.53
N LEU A 567 26.34 -14.57 36.46
CA LEU A 567 25.30 -13.82 35.78
C LEU A 567 23.91 -14.45 35.88
N MET A 568 22.90 -13.59 35.79
CA MET A 568 21.51 -13.99 35.72
C MET A 568 21.11 -14.27 34.28
N TYR A 569 20.44 -15.39 34.07
CA TYR A 569 19.88 -15.83 32.82
C TYR A 569 18.37 -16.07 32.92
N SER A 570 17.71 -15.96 31.80
CA SER A 570 16.36 -16.42 31.57
C SER A 570 16.35 -17.64 30.66
N VAL A 571 15.44 -18.58 30.87
CA VAL A 571 15.21 -19.74 30.00
C VAL A 571 13.72 -20.02 29.84
N LYS A 572 13.33 -20.40 28.62
CA LYS A 572 12.00 -20.92 28.29
C LYS A 572 12.13 -22.22 27.52
N ALA A 573 11.45 -23.26 27.95
CA ALA A 573 11.27 -24.48 27.18
C ALA A 573 10.28 -24.22 26.03
N TYR A 574 10.50 -24.85 24.89
CA TYR A 574 9.54 -24.81 23.79
C TYR A 574 9.33 -26.18 23.15
N ALA A 575 8.14 -26.37 22.56
CA ALA A 575 7.84 -27.40 21.59
C ALA A 575 7.60 -26.76 20.22
N LEU A 576 8.22 -27.25 19.18
CA LEU A 576 8.01 -26.81 17.81
C LEU A 576 6.89 -27.67 17.18
N ILE A 577 5.90 -27.00 16.60
CA ILE A 577 4.78 -27.63 15.90
C ILE A 577 4.64 -26.91 14.56
N GLY A 578 5.02 -27.58 13.47
CA GLY A 578 5.22 -26.92 12.19
C GLY A 578 6.28 -25.81 12.31
N ASN A 579 5.89 -24.58 12.02
CA ASN A 579 6.75 -23.40 12.17
C ASN A 579 6.54 -22.62 13.48
N ASN A 580 5.61 -23.06 14.34
CA ASN A 580 5.22 -22.34 15.53
C ASN A 580 5.79 -22.98 16.81
N LYS A 581 6.25 -22.15 17.75
CA LYS A 581 6.73 -22.59 19.05
C LYS A 581 5.65 -22.39 20.13
N VAL A 582 5.36 -23.46 20.88
CA VAL A 582 4.58 -23.42 22.11
C VAL A 582 5.54 -23.35 23.27
N TYR A 583 5.44 -22.31 24.11
CA TYR A 583 6.38 -22.06 25.18
C TYR A 583 5.83 -22.41 26.55
N GLY A 584 6.71 -22.92 27.41
CA GLY A 584 6.51 -22.94 28.85
C GLY A 584 6.77 -21.58 29.49
N ALA A 585 6.40 -21.44 30.75
CA ALA A 585 6.66 -20.23 31.53
C ALA A 585 8.16 -19.92 31.62
N GLU A 586 8.51 -18.64 31.59
CA GLU A 586 9.89 -18.20 31.74
C GLU A 586 10.44 -18.47 33.15
N LYS A 587 11.67 -18.96 33.23
CA LYS A 587 12.39 -19.22 34.47
C LYS A 587 13.71 -18.47 34.50
N HIS A 588 14.08 -17.99 35.68
CA HIS A 588 15.35 -17.30 35.89
C HIS A 588 16.29 -18.12 36.75
N PHE A 589 17.58 -18.07 36.43
CA PHE A 589 18.61 -18.75 37.21
C PHE A 589 19.90 -17.94 37.21
N HIS A 590 20.78 -18.23 38.17
CA HIS A 590 22.05 -17.56 38.35
C HIS A 590 23.20 -18.61 38.23
N THR A 591 24.17 -18.38 37.37
CA THR A 591 25.37 -19.22 37.28
C THR A 591 26.28 -19.03 38.51
N TRP A 592 27.07 -20.03 38.88
CA TRP A 592 27.98 -19.88 39.98
C TRP A 592 29.11 -18.88 39.64
N TYR A 593 29.67 -18.30 40.69
CA TYR A 593 30.89 -17.50 40.54
C TYR A 593 32.08 -18.41 40.19
N GLU A 594 33.03 -17.89 39.43
CA GLU A 594 34.23 -18.64 39.08
C GLU A 594 35.00 -19.11 40.32
N GLY A 595 35.32 -20.42 40.39
CA GLY A 595 36.01 -21.01 41.53
C GLY A 595 35.15 -21.52 42.68
N VAL A 596 33.81 -21.43 42.59
CA VAL A 596 32.87 -21.95 43.61
C VAL A 596 32.38 -23.35 43.21
N SER A 597 32.42 -24.29 44.15
CA SER A 597 31.88 -25.64 43.97
C SER A 597 30.44 -25.77 44.43
N GLU A 598 29.73 -26.85 43.99
CA GLU A 598 28.35 -27.15 44.36
C GLU A 598 28.16 -27.20 45.90
N LEU A 599 29.19 -27.68 46.64
CA LEU A 599 29.16 -27.77 48.08
C LEU A 599 29.16 -26.40 48.79
N GLU A 600 29.81 -25.38 48.19
CA GLU A 600 29.88 -24.02 48.73
C GLU A 600 28.60 -23.25 48.49
N ASN A 601 27.92 -23.46 47.36
CA ASN A 601 26.65 -22.85 47.03
C ASN A 601 25.48 -23.44 47.84
N SER A 602 25.56 -24.67 48.34
CA SER A 602 24.54 -25.29 49.17
C SER A 602 24.58 -24.86 50.64
N LEU A 603 25.69 -24.23 51.10
CA LEU A 603 25.82 -23.70 52.44
C LEU A 603 25.13 -22.35 52.58
N LYS A 604 23.90 -22.36 53.12
CA LYS A 604 23.25 -21.14 53.61
C LYS A 604 23.97 -20.63 54.84
N VAL A 605 24.83 -19.64 54.73
CA VAL A 605 25.38 -18.91 55.85
C VAL A 605 24.33 -17.99 56.42
N TYR A 606 23.70 -18.39 57.52
CA TYR A 606 22.86 -17.47 58.31
C TYR A 606 23.81 -16.56 59.09
N PRO A 607 23.65 -15.23 59.07
CA PRO A 607 24.38 -14.35 59.94
C PRO A 607 24.01 -14.69 61.39
N THR A 608 25.01 -15.03 62.18
CA THR A 608 24.83 -15.20 63.62
C THR A 608 24.34 -13.87 64.20
N PRO A 609 23.23 -13.85 64.98
CA PRO A 609 22.78 -12.63 65.62
C PRO A 609 23.85 -12.16 66.62
N PRO A 610 24.08 -10.84 66.74
CA PRO A 610 25.07 -10.32 67.68
C PRO A 610 24.69 -10.75 69.12
N ALA A 611 25.66 -11.28 69.82
CA ALA A 611 25.54 -11.63 71.24
C ALA A 611 25.15 -10.37 72.03
N LYS A 612 24.00 -10.43 72.71
CA LYS A 612 23.62 -9.39 73.65
C LYS A 612 24.58 -9.41 74.82
N CYS A 613 25.32 -8.30 75.02
CA CYS A 613 25.85 -7.91 76.31
C CYS A 613 24.78 -7.25 77.16
#